data_f65f0203427fe30f6bc35635856f9ddc
#
_entry.id   f65f0203427fe30f6bc35635856f9ddc
#
_cell.length_a   1.000
_cell.length_b   1.000
_cell.length_c   1.000
_cell.angle_alpha   90.00
_cell.angle_beta   90.00
_cell.angle_gamma   90.00
#
_symmetry.space_group_name_H-M   'P 1'
#
loop_
_entity.id
_entity.type
_entity.pdbx_description
1 polymer ?
#
loop_
_entity_poly.entity_id
_entity_poly.type
_entity_poly.pdbx_seq_one_letter_code
_entity_poly.pdbx_strand_id
1 'polypeptide(L)'
;SSCDNPKLKHKQPPKLLEKVAYTARYRHLSLSTERAYIQWIKRYILYHNKQHPCTLNETHIKSYLAFLVNNNGISKSTHKQALSALLFLYHDVLNITLPYIDRGLGS
;
A
#
# COMPACT_ATOMS: atom_id res chain seq x y z
N SER A 1 11.78 9.69 11.49
CA SER A 1 11.01 9.07 11.26
C SER A 1 11.13 7.64 11.06
N SER A 2 10.11 7.02 10.91
CA SER A 2 10.18 5.65 10.92
C SER A 2 10.74 5.03 9.72
N CYS A 3 10.97 5.74 8.70
CA CYS A 3 11.51 5.19 7.55
C CYS A 3 12.95 4.92 7.69
N ASP A 4 13.59 5.38 8.71
CA ASP A 4 14.92 5.29 8.77
C ASP A 4 15.33 4.38 9.78
N ASN A 5 15.49 3.23 9.63
CA ASN A 5 15.88 2.30 10.59
C ASN A 5 17.07 1.54 10.19
N PRO A 6 18.21 1.96 10.52
CA PRO A 6 19.43 1.35 10.05
C PRO A 6 19.60 -0.05 10.51
N LYS A 7 18.92 -0.47 11.53
CA LYS A 7 19.15 -1.75 11.89
C LYS A 7 18.57 -2.74 11.06
N LEU A 8 17.66 -2.41 10.27
CA LEU A 8 17.03 -3.36 9.46
C LEU A 8 17.60 -3.53 8.26
N LYS A 9 18.73 -3.58 8.09
CA LYS A 9 19.23 -3.64 6.88
C LYS A 9 18.95 -4.83 6.19
N HIS A 10 18.49 -5.84 6.63
CA HIS A 10 18.45 -6.87 5.76
C HIS A 10 17.22 -7.10 5.33
N LYS A 11 16.77 -7.19 4.72
CA LYS A 11 15.81 -7.52 4.11
C LYS A 11 14.66 -7.16 4.26
N GLN A 12 13.88 -7.28 4.21
CA GLN A 12 12.77 -6.99 4.04
C GLN A 12 11.98 -6.75 4.95
N PRO A 13 11.10 -6.18 4.78
CA PRO A 13 10.21 -5.66 5.54
C PRO A 13 9.15 -6.50 6.00
N PRO A 14 9.32 -7.52 6.53
CA PRO A 14 8.24 -8.21 7.07
C PRO A 14 7.65 -7.37 8.18
N LYS A 15 8.44 -6.51 8.80
CA LYS A 15 7.89 -5.68 9.80
C LYS A 15 6.85 -4.75 9.31
N LEU A 16 6.97 -4.28 8.11
CA LEU A 16 5.97 -3.40 7.54
C LEU A 16 4.66 -4.14 7.35
N LEU A 17 4.72 -5.36 6.85
CA LEU A 17 3.50 -6.12 6.64
C LEU A 17 2.86 -6.50 7.97
N GLU A 18 3.65 -6.72 8.98
CA GLU A 18 3.11 -6.99 10.29
C GLU A 18 2.40 -5.76 10.82
N LYS A 19 2.95 -4.59 10.56
CA LYS A 19 2.34 -3.37 11.00
C LYS A 19 1.02 -3.15 10.29
N VAL A 20 0.96 -3.50 9.02
CA VAL A 20 -0.27 -3.39 8.24
C VAL A 20 -1.33 -4.30 8.87
N ALA A 21 -0.98 -5.52 9.18
CA ALA A 21 -1.93 -6.45 9.77
C ALA A 21 -2.41 -5.94 11.12
N TYR A 22 -1.50 -5.45 11.92
CA TYR A 22 -1.85 -4.93 13.23
C TYR A 22 -2.81 -3.75 13.09
N THR A 23 -2.52 -2.83 12.19
CA THR A 23 -3.35 -1.67 11.98
C THR A 23 -4.73 -2.06 11.48
N ALA A 24 -4.76 -3.03 10.59
CA ALA A 24 -6.05 -3.50 10.07
C ALA A 24 -6.91 -4.05 11.18
N ARG A 25 -6.32 -4.78 12.11
CA ARG A 25 -7.06 -5.31 13.23
C ARG A 25 -7.50 -4.21 14.17
N TYR A 26 -6.65 -3.24 14.35
CA TYR A 26 -6.99 -2.12 15.20
C TYR A 26 -8.19 -1.39 14.64
N ARG A 27 -8.30 -1.34 13.30
CA ARG A 27 -9.42 -0.66 12.67
C ARG A 27 -10.62 -1.60 12.50
N HIS A 28 -10.54 -2.77 13.06
CA HIS A 28 -11.64 -3.74 13.01
C HIS A 28 -12.01 -4.19 11.60
N LEU A 29 -11.02 -4.30 10.74
CA LEU A 29 -11.28 -4.79 9.40
C LEU A 29 -11.41 -6.31 9.45
N SER A 30 -12.16 -6.87 8.53
CA SER A 30 -12.34 -8.30 8.51
C SER A 30 -11.05 -8.98 8.11
N LEU A 31 -10.92 -10.23 8.41
CA LEU A 31 -9.73 -10.97 8.07
C LEU A 31 -9.52 -11.01 6.57
N SER A 32 -10.58 -11.14 5.82
CA SER A 32 -10.50 -11.12 4.37
C SER A 32 -9.92 -9.81 3.88
N THR A 33 -10.40 -8.71 4.43
CA THR A 33 -9.94 -7.40 4.02
C THR A 33 -8.47 -7.21 4.41
N GLU A 34 -8.11 -7.67 5.60
CA GLU A 34 -6.75 -7.56 6.06
C GLU A 34 -5.82 -8.30 5.09
N ARG A 35 -6.17 -9.49 4.70
CA ARG A 35 -5.36 -10.28 3.80
C ARG A 35 -5.25 -9.64 2.43
N ALA A 36 -6.37 -9.12 1.93
CA ALA A 36 -6.35 -8.48 0.64
C ALA A 36 -5.44 -7.26 0.65
N TYR A 37 -5.50 -6.48 1.69
CA TYR A 37 -4.67 -5.29 1.78
C TYR A 37 -3.17 -5.69 1.85
N ILE A 38 -2.85 -6.70 2.61
CA ILE A 38 -1.48 -7.14 2.71
C ILE A 38 -0.97 -7.61 1.36
N GLN A 39 -1.80 -8.31 0.61
CA GLN A 39 -1.40 -8.77 -0.71
C GLN A 39 -1.11 -7.60 -1.64
N TRP A 40 -2.00 -6.62 -1.68
CA TRP A 40 -1.79 -5.48 -2.55
C TRP A 40 -0.55 -4.70 -2.17
N ILE A 41 -0.34 -4.52 -0.88
CA ILE A 41 0.81 -3.79 -0.40
C ILE A 41 2.10 -4.54 -0.71
N LYS A 42 2.08 -5.85 -0.56
CA LYS A 42 3.23 -6.65 -0.86
C LYS A 42 3.59 -6.55 -2.33
N ARG A 43 2.60 -6.62 -3.20
CA ARG A 43 2.84 -6.51 -4.62
C ARG A 43 3.38 -5.14 -5.00
N TYR A 44 2.85 -4.12 -4.34
CA TYR A 44 3.31 -2.76 -4.60
C TYR A 44 4.78 -2.62 -4.25
N ILE A 45 5.19 -3.14 -3.11
CA ILE A 45 6.57 -3.08 -2.70
C ILE A 45 7.47 -3.83 -3.67
N LEU A 46 7.03 -4.99 -4.11
CA LEU A 46 7.82 -5.76 -5.06
C LEU A 46 7.91 -5.07 -6.41
N TYR A 47 6.84 -4.42 -6.82
CA TYR A 47 6.84 -3.70 -8.09
C TYR A 47 7.91 -2.61 -8.07
N HIS A 48 8.14 -2.01 -6.93
CA HIS A 48 9.13 -0.95 -6.82
C HIS A 48 10.46 -1.45 -6.23
N ASN A 49 10.81 -2.67 -6.59
CA ASN A 49 12.11 -3.24 -6.21
C ASN A 49 12.32 -3.32 -4.72
N LYS A 50 11.29 -3.64 -4.01
CA LYS A 50 11.35 -3.80 -2.57
C LYS A 50 11.73 -2.54 -1.82
N GLN A 51 11.42 -1.39 -2.40
CA GLN A 51 11.69 -0.16 -1.70
C GLN A 51 10.62 0.06 -0.65
N HIS A 52 11.01 0.68 0.44
CA HIS A 52 10.06 0.95 1.50
C HIS A 52 9.07 2.00 1.02
N PRO A 53 7.78 1.83 1.25
CA PRO A 53 6.79 2.78 0.75
C PRO A 53 7.00 4.22 1.19
N CYS A 54 7.64 4.45 2.32
CA CYS A 54 7.83 5.81 2.76
C CYS A 54 8.76 6.59 1.84
N THR A 55 9.53 5.91 1.01
CA THR A 55 10.39 6.58 0.06
C THR A 55 9.67 6.80 -1.27
N LEU A 56 8.44 6.31 -1.36
CA LEU A 56 7.67 6.45 -2.59
C LEU A 56 6.58 7.48 -2.37
N ASN A 57 5.95 7.91 -3.43
CA ASN A 57 4.91 8.92 -3.28
C ASN A 57 3.71 8.60 -4.17
N GLU A 58 2.81 9.55 -4.30
CA GLU A 58 1.58 9.27 -5.05
C GLU A 58 1.85 8.95 -6.51
N THR A 59 2.93 9.47 -7.05
CA THR A 59 3.29 9.16 -8.43
C THR A 59 3.55 7.66 -8.57
N HIS A 60 4.21 7.10 -7.59
CA HIS A 60 4.50 5.66 -7.61
C HIS A 60 3.22 4.84 -7.50
N ILE A 61 2.27 5.32 -6.71
CA ILE A 61 1.00 4.65 -6.58
C ILE A 61 0.28 4.64 -7.92
N LYS A 62 0.25 5.79 -8.58
CA LYS A 62 -0.42 5.88 -9.85
C LYS A 62 0.23 4.99 -10.89
N SER A 63 1.54 4.95 -10.86
CA SER A 63 2.28 4.12 -11.79
C SER A 63 1.94 2.65 -11.60
N TYR A 64 1.89 2.21 -10.35
CA TYR A 64 1.55 0.83 -10.06
C TYR A 64 0.13 0.51 -10.50
N LEU A 65 -0.81 1.42 -10.24
CA LEU A 65 -2.19 1.17 -10.63
C LEU A 65 -2.32 1.11 -12.14
N ALA A 66 -1.62 1.96 -12.85
CA ALA A 66 -1.64 1.94 -14.30
C ALA A 66 -1.05 0.61 -14.81
N PHE A 67 0.00 0.15 -14.16
CA PHE A 67 0.59 -1.11 -14.53
C PHE A 67 -0.44 -2.26 -14.38
N LEU A 68 -1.20 -2.24 -13.31
CA LEU A 68 -2.19 -3.27 -13.08
C LEU A 68 -3.25 -3.26 -14.19
N VAL A 69 -3.68 -2.09 -14.55
CA VAL A 69 -4.71 -1.99 -15.59
C VAL A 69 -4.15 -2.43 -16.94
N ASN A 70 -2.96 -1.98 -17.27
CA ASN A 70 -2.40 -2.29 -18.57
C ASN A 70 -1.90 -3.71 -18.72
N ASN A 71 -1.29 -4.24 -17.71
CA ASN A 71 -0.75 -5.57 -17.81
C ASN A 71 -1.64 -6.67 -17.30
N ASN A 72 -2.37 -6.41 -16.25
CA ASN A 72 -3.22 -7.43 -15.69
C ASN A 72 -4.69 -7.28 -16.08
N GLY A 73 -5.03 -6.17 -16.65
CA GLY A 73 -6.40 -5.96 -17.10
C GLY A 73 -7.43 -6.04 -15.98
N ILE A 74 -7.12 -5.44 -14.85
CA ILE A 74 -8.02 -5.56 -13.71
C ILE A 74 -9.26 -4.73 -13.92
N SER A 75 -10.31 -5.11 -13.23
CA SER A 75 -11.57 -4.39 -13.36
C SER A 75 -11.54 -3.14 -12.51
N LYS A 76 -12.56 -2.31 -12.65
CA LYS A 76 -12.64 -1.10 -11.87
C LYS A 76 -12.74 -1.42 -10.39
N SER A 77 -13.45 -2.45 -10.04
CA SER A 77 -13.58 -2.85 -8.65
C SER A 77 -12.23 -3.22 -8.07
N THR A 78 -11.46 -3.98 -8.83
CA THR A 78 -10.16 -4.40 -8.36
C THR A 78 -9.22 -3.21 -8.26
N HIS A 79 -9.31 -2.30 -9.22
CA HIS A 79 -8.48 -1.11 -9.18
C HIS A 79 -8.78 -0.32 -7.91
N LYS A 80 -10.04 -0.16 -7.59
CA LYS A 80 -10.44 0.57 -6.42
C LYS A 80 -9.94 -0.12 -5.15
N GLN A 81 -9.98 -1.42 -5.14
CA GLN A 81 -9.53 -2.17 -4.00
C GLN A 81 -8.03 -1.98 -3.78
N ALA A 82 -7.27 -2.05 -4.86
CA ALA A 82 -5.83 -1.85 -4.77
C ALA A 82 -5.53 -0.44 -4.27
N LEU A 83 -6.24 0.54 -4.80
CA LEU A 83 -6.04 1.92 -4.37
C LEU A 83 -6.37 2.07 -2.90
N SER A 84 -7.47 1.48 -2.45
CA SER A 84 -7.84 1.56 -1.05
C SER A 84 -6.77 0.97 -0.15
N ALA A 85 -6.19 -0.14 -0.58
CA ALA A 85 -5.16 -0.78 0.21
C ALA A 85 -3.94 0.13 0.34
N LEU A 86 -3.55 0.77 -0.75
CA LEU A 86 -2.39 1.64 -0.71
C LEU A 86 -2.67 2.91 0.10
N LEU A 87 -3.87 3.44 0.00
CA LEU A 87 -4.23 4.60 0.80
C LEU A 87 -4.25 4.24 2.28
N PHE A 88 -4.74 3.06 2.60
CA PHE A 88 -4.74 2.60 3.96
C PHE A 88 -3.30 2.53 4.47
N LEU A 89 -2.41 1.99 3.65
CA LEU A 89 -1.01 1.89 4.02
C LEU A 89 -0.43 3.26 4.35
N TYR A 90 -0.60 4.21 3.46
CA TYR A 90 -0.02 5.51 3.68
C TYR A 90 -0.70 6.29 4.80
N HIS A 91 -2.02 6.28 4.82
CA HIS A 91 -2.73 7.07 5.82
C HIS A 91 -2.76 6.44 7.19
N ASP A 92 -3.07 5.18 7.27
CA ASP A 92 -3.24 4.53 8.56
C ASP A 92 -2.01 3.87 9.13
N VAL A 93 -1.18 3.34 8.28
CA VAL A 93 0.00 2.65 8.75
C VAL A 93 1.19 3.61 8.85
N LEU A 94 1.42 4.38 7.81
CA LEU A 94 2.55 5.29 7.77
C LEU A 94 2.23 6.72 8.17
N ASN A 95 0.96 7.05 8.26
CA ASN A 95 0.52 8.40 8.60
C ASN A 95 1.06 9.47 7.67
N ILE A 96 1.03 9.17 6.40
CA ILE A 96 1.48 10.10 5.39
C ILE A 96 0.28 10.60 4.60
N THR A 97 0.18 11.88 4.40
CA THR A 97 -0.92 12.46 3.65
C THR A 97 -0.55 12.53 2.18
N LEU A 98 -1.42 12.07 1.34
CA LEU A 98 -1.19 12.08 -0.09
C LEU A 98 -2.13 13.07 -0.73
N PRO A 99 -1.64 14.21 -1.14
CA PRO A 99 -2.53 15.27 -1.62
C PRO A 99 -3.22 15.02 -2.93
N TYR A 100 -2.62 14.28 -3.81
CA TYR A 100 -3.25 14.10 -5.10
C TYR A 100 -4.04 12.84 -5.31
N ILE A 101 -4.14 11.99 -4.32
CA ILE A 101 -4.90 10.78 -4.49
C ILE A 101 -6.19 10.93 -3.74
N ASP A 102 -7.27 10.94 -4.50
CA ASP A 102 -8.52 11.18 -3.88
C ASP A 102 -9.37 9.99 -4.06
N ARG A 103 -9.69 9.29 -3.08
CA ARG A 103 -10.38 8.16 -3.27
C ARG A 103 -11.71 8.38 -3.69
N GLY A 104 -12.20 9.33 -3.54
CA GLY A 104 -13.44 9.50 -4.05
C GLY A 104 -13.53 9.93 -5.29
N LEU A 105 -13.02 10.28 -5.71
CA LEU A 105 -13.13 10.81 -6.69
C LEU A 105 -13.77 10.81 -7.49
N GLY A 106 -13.88 10.43 -7.47
CA GLY A 106 -14.55 10.42 -8.24
C GLY A 106 -14.68 11.55 -8.65
N SER A 107 -14.55 11.97 -8.44
CA SER A 107 -14.80 13.02 -8.90
C SER A 107 -14.50 13.37 -9.32
#